data_f98dd53c9cd453224ad40713e7a081a6
#
_entry.id   f98dd53c9cd453224ad40713e7a081a6
#
_cell.length_a   1.000
_cell.length_b   1.000
_cell.length_c   1.000
_cell.angle_alpha   90.00
_cell.angle_beta   90.00
_cell.angle_gamma   90.00
#
_symmetry.space_group_name_H-M   'P 1'
#
loop_
_entity.id
_entity.type
_entity.pdbx_description
1 polymer ?
#
loop_
_entity_poly.entity_id
_entity_poly.type
_entity_poly.pdbx_seq_one_letter_code
_entity_poly.pdbx_strand_id
1 'polypeptide(L)'
;SENNTNNTVNSVYTDFTDVGFNLYNFTLYFGIVEDGKTQLLGKIKMSPETAKQFATILNTNIESYEQVYGKINEFTPEVAKKEQEIIEKIQKFRMEQQKKMEKRENKNSSNQKEIQKEEQPHS
;
A
#
# COMPACT_ATOMS: atom_id res chain seq x y z
N SER A 1 25.28 26.50 19.10
CA SER A 1 24.20 26.51 20.05
C SER A 1 23.85 25.08 20.46
N GLU A 2 23.96 24.84 21.69
CA GLU A 2 23.57 23.57 22.23
C GLU A 2 22.06 23.42 22.16
N ASN A 3 21.62 22.69 21.17
CA ASN A 3 20.26 22.26 21.18
C ASN A 3 20.13 21.14 22.21
N ASN A 4 19.54 21.46 23.30
CA ASN A 4 19.12 20.47 24.24
C ASN A 4 18.02 19.60 23.63
N THR A 5 18.43 18.65 22.86
CA THR A 5 17.52 17.67 22.31
C THR A 5 17.40 16.51 23.27
N ASN A 6 17.03 16.80 24.51
CA ASN A 6 16.63 15.74 25.44
C ASN A 6 15.23 15.22 25.13
N ASN A 7 14.58 15.80 24.13
CA ASN A 7 13.28 15.34 23.67
C ASN A 7 13.41 14.03 22.93
N THR A 8 12.84 12.99 23.47
CA THR A 8 12.72 11.72 22.79
C THR A 8 11.74 11.89 21.66
N VAL A 9 12.24 11.80 20.43
CA VAL A 9 11.40 11.86 19.23
C VAL A 9 11.17 10.44 18.74
N ASN A 10 9.92 10.04 18.66
CA ASN A 10 9.55 8.72 18.13
C ASN A 10 9.71 8.72 16.62
N SER A 11 10.33 7.68 16.11
CA SER A 11 10.39 7.45 14.66
C SER A 11 9.10 6.80 14.19
N VAL A 12 8.58 7.30 13.08
CA VAL A 12 7.36 6.77 12.46
C VAL A 12 7.68 6.41 11.04
N TYR A 13 7.30 5.20 10.65
CA TYR A 13 7.40 4.78 9.25
C TYR A 13 6.15 5.22 8.50
N THR A 14 6.35 5.83 7.33
CA THR A 14 5.26 6.23 6.46
C THR A 14 5.49 5.73 5.04
N ASP A 15 4.45 5.22 4.43
CA ASP A 15 4.44 4.83 3.02
C ASP A 15 3.35 5.56 2.22
N PHE A 16 2.63 6.45 2.88
CA PHE A 16 1.66 7.33 2.25
C PHE A 16 1.98 8.78 2.59
N THR A 17 2.05 9.62 1.57
CA THR A 17 2.25 11.05 1.75
C THR A 17 1.30 11.84 0.86
N ASP A 18 0.84 12.97 1.37
CA ASP A 18 0.04 13.92 0.61
C ASP A 18 0.38 15.33 1.06
N VAL A 19 0.06 16.30 0.24
CA VAL A 19 0.37 17.71 0.52
C VAL A 19 -0.84 18.57 0.17
N GLY A 20 -1.24 19.40 1.11
CA GLY A 20 -2.21 20.45 0.88
C GLY A 20 -1.56 21.81 1.09
N PHE A 21 -2.16 22.85 0.55
CA PHE A 21 -1.63 24.19 0.74
C PHE A 21 -2.73 25.25 0.68
N ASN A 22 -2.42 26.38 1.32
CA ASN A 22 -3.12 27.64 1.13
C ASN A 22 -2.07 28.75 0.99
N LEU A 23 -2.50 30.00 0.91
CA LEU A 23 -1.58 31.12 0.75
C LEU A 23 -0.55 31.22 1.89
N TYR A 24 -0.90 30.77 3.08
CA TYR A 24 -0.11 30.97 4.29
C TYR A 24 0.73 29.78 4.70
N ASN A 25 0.32 28.57 4.36
CA ASN A 25 1.07 27.39 4.78
C ASN A 25 0.85 26.18 3.89
N PHE A 26 1.77 25.24 4.01
CA PHE A 26 1.67 23.91 3.45
C PHE A 26 1.40 22.92 4.58
N THR A 27 0.60 21.93 4.29
CA THR A 27 0.36 20.83 5.22
C THR A 27 0.83 19.54 4.57
N LEU A 28 1.75 18.86 5.23
CA LEU A 28 2.23 17.55 4.81
C LEU A 28 1.49 16.49 5.63
N TYR A 29 0.93 15.52 4.95
CA TYR A 29 0.23 14.40 5.57
C TYR A 29 1.06 13.14 5.44
N PHE A 30 1.15 12.38 6.51
CA PHE A 30 1.89 11.13 6.56
C PHE A 30 1.00 10.03 7.10
N GLY A 31 1.05 8.88 6.44
CA GLY A 31 0.22 7.76 6.83
C GLY A 31 0.79 6.42 6.39
N ILE A 32 0.02 5.39 6.65
CA ILE A 32 0.32 4.03 6.18
C ILE A 32 -0.90 3.48 5.46
N VAL A 33 -0.62 2.60 4.51
CA VAL A 33 -1.66 1.86 3.81
C VAL A 33 -1.65 0.42 4.32
N GLU A 34 -2.75 0.02 4.94
CA GLU A 34 -2.96 -1.35 5.42
C GLU A 34 -4.31 -1.86 4.95
N ASP A 35 -4.33 -3.05 4.38
CA ASP A 35 -5.56 -3.70 3.90
C ASP A 35 -6.39 -2.83 2.95
N GLY A 36 -5.72 -2.09 2.07
CA GLY A 36 -6.37 -1.18 1.13
C GLY A 36 -6.94 0.09 1.72
N LYS A 37 -6.69 0.33 3.01
CA LYS A 37 -7.13 1.53 3.71
C LYS A 37 -5.94 2.38 4.11
N THR A 38 -6.09 3.69 3.97
CA THR A 38 -5.08 4.66 4.40
C THR A 38 -5.38 5.11 5.82
N GLN A 39 -4.41 4.92 6.70
CA GLN A 39 -4.47 5.44 8.06
C GLN A 39 -3.53 6.63 8.18
N LEU A 40 -4.08 7.80 8.53
CA LEU A 40 -3.27 8.99 8.75
C LEU A 40 -2.58 8.89 10.12
N LEU A 41 -1.25 9.03 10.10
CA LEU A 41 -0.43 8.97 11.32
C LEU A 41 -0.06 10.35 11.85
N GLY A 42 -0.01 11.35 10.99
CA GLY A 42 0.30 12.69 11.41
C GLY A 42 0.27 13.68 10.29
N LYS A 43 0.32 14.94 10.66
CA LYS A 43 0.44 16.06 9.72
C LYS A 43 1.38 17.10 10.26
N ILE A 44 2.11 17.75 9.37
CA ILE A 44 3.05 18.82 9.70
C ILE A 44 2.70 20.03 8.86
N LYS A 45 2.53 21.16 9.52
CA LYS A 45 2.30 22.44 8.85
C LYS A 45 3.58 23.25 8.86
N MET A 46 3.83 23.92 7.75
CA MET A 46 5.02 24.76 7.60
C MET A 46 4.69 25.96 6.69
N SER A 47 5.50 27.01 6.82
CA SER A 47 5.39 28.15 5.93
C SER A 47 5.76 27.76 4.49
N PRO A 48 5.31 28.53 3.48
CA PRO A 48 5.73 28.28 2.10
C PRO A 48 7.25 28.30 1.92
N GLU A 49 7.96 29.19 2.61
CA GLU A 49 9.42 29.28 2.57
C GLU A 49 10.07 28.00 3.12
N THR A 50 9.58 27.50 4.24
CA THR A 50 10.07 26.27 4.84
C THR A 50 9.78 25.08 3.93
N ALA A 51 8.61 25.03 3.33
CA ALA A 51 8.26 23.97 2.40
C ALA A 51 9.19 23.94 1.20
N LYS A 52 9.51 25.09 0.64
CA LYS A 52 10.44 25.18 -0.49
C LYS A 52 11.85 24.73 -0.10
N GLN A 53 12.30 25.14 1.07
CA GLN A 53 13.60 24.74 1.61
C GLN A 53 13.64 23.23 1.87
N PHE A 54 12.59 22.67 2.44
CA PHE A 54 12.47 21.24 2.67
C PHE A 54 12.54 20.45 1.36
N ALA A 55 11.84 20.88 0.33
CA ALA A 55 11.88 20.22 -0.97
C ALA A 55 13.30 20.20 -1.55
N THR A 56 14.03 21.32 -1.43
CA THR A 56 15.42 21.41 -1.89
C THR A 56 16.33 20.46 -1.12
N ILE A 57 16.21 20.42 0.20
CA ILE A 57 17.01 19.54 1.06
C ILE A 57 16.73 18.09 0.73
N LEU A 58 15.46 17.73 0.59
CA LEU A 58 15.05 16.36 0.28
C LEU A 58 15.61 15.92 -1.07
N ASN A 59 15.47 16.75 -2.11
CA ASN A 59 15.99 16.44 -3.44
C ASN A 59 17.51 16.28 -3.44
N THR A 60 18.24 17.12 -2.74
CA THR A 60 19.70 17.01 -2.63
C THR A 60 20.11 15.69 -1.98
N ASN A 61 19.39 15.26 -0.96
CA ASN A 61 19.67 14.00 -0.29
C ASN A 61 19.28 12.78 -1.13
N ILE A 62 18.20 12.89 -1.91
CA ILE A 62 17.83 11.84 -2.88
C ILE A 62 18.93 11.65 -3.92
N GLU A 63 19.47 12.75 -4.46
CA GLU A 63 20.57 12.69 -5.41
C GLU A 63 21.82 12.01 -4.80
N SER A 64 22.16 12.37 -3.57
CA SER A 64 23.27 11.74 -2.86
C SER A 64 23.05 10.25 -2.65
N TYR A 65 21.84 9.86 -2.27
CA TYR A 65 21.47 8.45 -2.13
C TYR A 65 21.65 7.69 -3.44
N GLU A 66 21.16 8.27 -4.53
CA GLU A 66 21.23 7.63 -5.85
C GLU A 66 22.65 7.47 -6.36
N GLN A 67 23.55 8.39 -6.01
CA GLN A 67 24.97 8.25 -6.35
C GLN A 67 25.64 7.09 -5.63
N VAL A 68 25.24 6.82 -4.39
CA VAL A 68 25.84 5.76 -3.58
C VAL A 68 25.21 4.40 -3.86
N TYR A 69 23.89 4.33 -3.94
CA TYR A 69 23.15 3.07 -3.96
C TYR A 69 22.45 2.77 -5.28
N GLY A 70 22.42 3.73 -6.20
CA GLY A 70 21.75 3.58 -7.47
C GLY A 70 20.38 4.26 -7.50
N LYS A 71 19.82 4.30 -8.69
CA LYS A 71 18.60 5.07 -8.97
C LYS A 71 17.39 4.50 -8.26
N ILE A 72 16.62 5.38 -7.62
CA ILE A 72 15.34 5.03 -7.02
C ILE A 72 14.28 4.95 -8.13
N ASN A 73 13.42 3.94 -8.06
CA ASN A 73 12.31 3.82 -9.00
C ASN A 73 11.30 4.95 -8.77
N GLU A 74 11.02 5.70 -9.83
CA GLU A 74 10.03 6.76 -9.76
C GLU A 74 8.61 6.19 -9.80
N PHE A 75 7.76 6.69 -8.92
CA PHE A 75 6.34 6.41 -8.97
C PHE A 75 5.69 7.39 -9.96
N THR A 76 5.63 6.99 -11.22
CA THR A 76 4.99 7.78 -12.27
C THR A 76 3.56 7.30 -12.51
N PRO A 77 2.69 8.12 -13.13
CA PRO A 77 1.36 7.65 -13.51
C PRO A 77 1.37 6.39 -14.37
N GLU A 78 2.39 6.23 -15.22
CA GLU A 78 2.56 5.03 -16.04
C GLU A 78 2.88 3.79 -15.20
N VAL A 79 3.77 3.95 -14.21
CA VAL A 79 4.12 2.87 -13.28
C VAL A 79 2.91 2.52 -12.43
N ALA A 80 2.19 3.51 -11.91
CA ALA A 80 0.96 3.30 -11.14
C ALA A 80 -0.07 2.51 -11.95
N LYS A 81 -0.24 2.84 -13.23
CA LYS A 81 -1.15 2.13 -14.12
C LYS A 81 -0.74 0.68 -14.32
N LYS A 82 0.56 0.42 -14.51
CA LYS A 82 1.08 -0.94 -14.65
C LYS A 82 0.89 -1.76 -13.37
N GLU A 83 1.13 -1.17 -12.21
CA GLU A 83 0.88 -1.83 -10.94
C GLU A 83 -0.60 -2.19 -10.78
N GLN A 84 -1.49 -1.28 -11.14
CA GLN A 84 -2.93 -1.52 -11.08
C GLN A 84 -3.34 -2.66 -12.01
N GLU A 85 -2.81 -2.70 -13.21
CA GLU A 85 -3.06 -3.80 -14.16
C GLU A 85 -2.58 -5.15 -13.62
N ILE A 86 -1.41 -5.16 -12.98
CA ILE A 86 -0.87 -6.38 -12.36
C ILE A 86 -1.75 -6.84 -11.19
N ILE A 87 -2.17 -5.92 -10.35
CA ILE A 87 -3.05 -6.22 -9.21
C ILE A 87 -4.38 -6.80 -9.71
N GLU A 88 -4.97 -6.20 -10.74
CA GLU A 88 -6.21 -6.69 -11.33
C GLU A 88 -6.06 -8.10 -11.90
N LYS A 89 -4.95 -8.37 -12.59
CA LYS A 89 -4.65 -9.71 -13.11
C LYS A 89 -4.51 -10.75 -11.99
N ILE A 90 -3.83 -10.38 -10.91
CA ILE A 90 -3.67 -11.27 -9.76
C ILE A 90 -5.02 -11.57 -9.11
N GLN A 91 -5.85 -10.55 -8.92
CA GLN A 91 -7.18 -10.71 -8.34
C GLN A 91 -8.06 -11.60 -9.21
N LYS A 92 -8.04 -11.39 -10.52
CA LYS A 92 -8.78 -12.21 -11.48
C LYS A 92 -8.34 -13.67 -11.42
N PHE A 93 -7.03 -13.91 -11.40
CA PHE A 93 -6.48 -15.25 -11.29
C PHE A 93 -6.93 -15.94 -10.00
N ARG A 94 -6.87 -15.24 -8.86
CA ARG A 94 -7.31 -15.78 -7.56
C ARG A 94 -8.81 -16.12 -7.58
N MET A 95 -9.63 -15.26 -8.18
CA MET A 95 -11.07 -15.52 -8.31
C MET A 95 -11.35 -16.75 -9.19
N GLU A 96 -10.63 -16.92 -10.29
CA GLU A 96 -10.75 -18.10 -11.16
C GLU A 96 -10.35 -19.38 -10.42
N GLN A 97 -9.29 -19.34 -9.63
CA GLN A 97 -8.86 -20.47 -8.82
C GLN A 97 -9.90 -20.82 -7.76
N GLN A 98 -10.47 -19.82 -7.11
CA GLN A 98 -11.51 -20.02 -6.11
C GLN A 98 -12.77 -20.65 -6.72
N LYS A 99 -13.20 -20.19 -7.88
CA LYS A 99 -14.34 -20.76 -8.61
C LYS A 99 -14.08 -22.22 -8.98
N LYS A 100 -12.88 -22.56 -9.41
CA LYS A 100 -12.50 -23.94 -9.71
C LYS A 100 -12.54 -24.82 -8.46
N MET A 101 -12.09 -24.32 -7.33
CA MET A 101 -12.14 -25.03 -6.06
C MET A 101 -13.59 -25.26 -5.60
N GLU A 102 -14.44 -24.27 -5.71
CA GLU A 102 -15.85 -24.37 -5.39
C GLU A 102 -16.57 -25.41 -6.28
N LYS A 103 -16.27 -25.43 -7.56
CA LYS A 103 -16.81 -26.44 -8.48
C LYS A 103 -16.36 -27.85 -8.10
N ARG A 104 -15.11 -28.02 -7.70
CA ARG A 104 -14.59 -29.33 -7.24
C ARG A 104 -15.27 -29.76 -5.96
N GLU A 105 -15.46 -28.87 -5.01
CA GLU A 105 -16.15 -29.17 -3.75
C GLU A 105 -17.62 -29.52 -3.99
N ASN A 106 -18.32 -28.79 -4.82
CA ASN A 106 -19.70 -29.09 -5.18
C ASN A 106 -19.82 -30.42 -5.90
N LYS A 107 -18.90 -30.73 -6.80
CA LYS A 107 -18.89 -32.01 -7.52
C LYS A 107 -18.62 -33.18 -6.58
N ASN A 108 -17.66 -33.05 -5.65
CA ASN A 108 -17.37 -34.05 -4.63
C ASN A 108 -18.55 -34.25 -3.68
N SER A 109 -19.19 -33.18 -3.29
CA SER A 109 -20.38 -33.22 -2.43
C SER A 109 -21.55 -33.93 -3.11
N SER A 110 -21.79 -33.69 -4.41
CA SER A 110 -22.81 -34.38 -5.19
C SER A 110 -22.50 -35.88 -5.35
N ASN A 111 -21.23 -36.23 -5.62
CA ASN A 111 -20.81 -37.63 -5.74
C ASN A 111 -20.98 -38.37 -4.42
N GLN A 112 -20.64 -37.76 -3.30
CA GLN A 112 -20.84 -38.37 -1.97
C GLN A 112 -22.31 -38.59 -1.65
N LYS A 113 -23.19 -37.69 -2.04
CA LYS A 113 -24.62 -37.84 -1.84
C LYS A 113 -25.21 -38.99 -2.69
N GLU A 114 -24.74 -39.16 -3.92
CA GLU A 114 -25.14 -40.27 -4.76
C GLU A 114 -24.70 -41.65 -4.19
N ILE A 115 -23.47 -41.72 -3.72
CA ILE A 115 -22.92 -42.92 -3.10
C ILE A 115 -23.71 -43.30 -1.83
N GLN A 116 -24.08 -42.33 -1.00
CA GLN A 116 -24.89 -42.58 0.19
C GLN A 116 -26.28 -43.05 -0.13
N LYS A 117 -26.89 -42.58 -1.23
CA LYS A 117 -28.21 -43.08 -1.67
C LYS A 117 -28.18 -44.51 -2.15
N GLU A 118 -27.11 -44.93 -2.85
CA GLU A 118 -26.97 -46.30 -3.33
C GLU A 118 -26.68 -47.31 -2.19
N GLU A 119 -26.08 -46.86 -1.11
CA GLU A 119 -25.75 -47.70 0.06
C GLU A 119 -26.90 -47.88 1.05
N GLN A 120 -28.01 -47.12 0.90
CA GLN A 120 -29.15 -47.32 1.77
C GLN A 120 -29.93 -48.60 1.39
N PRO A 121 -30.02 -49.58 2.29
CA PRO A 121 -30.78 -50.79 1.97
C PRO A 121 -32.26 -50.48 1.82
N HIS A 122 -32.82 -50.94 0.73
CA HIS A 122 -34.24 -50.90 0.51
C HIS A 122 -34.89 -51.96 1.44
N SER A 123 -35.52 -51.51 2.47
CA SER A 123 -36.34 -52.35 3.32
C SER A 123 -37.75 -52.39 2.84
#